data_cd258567b00e443fbe24bae6e120cf08
#
_entry.id   cd258567b00e443fbe24bae6e120cf08
#
_cell.length_a   1.000
_cell.length_b   1.000
_cell.length_c   1.000
_cell.angle_alpha   90.00
_cell.angle_beta   90.00
_cell.angle_gamma   90.00
#
_symmetry.space_group_name_H-M   'P 1'
#
loop_
_entity.id
_entity.type
_entity.pdbx_description
1 polymer ?
#
loop_
_entity_poly.entity_id
_entity_poly.type
_entity_poly.pdbx_seq_one_letter_code
_entity_poly.pdbx_strand_id
1 'polypeptide(L)'
;MSSERRPNIVMILTDDHAAHAISSYGSLVNTTPRIDEIGEHGWRFENCFATNSLCSPSRASILTGTYSHVNGVTTLVTPIDASQPTFVSQLREAGYRTAMIGKWHMGEGPGHDPENFDYWDVVIDQGEYWNPRFLSADGLRTVEGYATDIITDLATRWVEGLDDDGPWCVLIYHKAPHRPWEPHPRHAGLYSDPLPVPATWDDDYSTRTSSARRALMRLAENLNLDDLKEPPPSGLDYEAEALWKYQRFMEDYLRCVAAVDENVGRLIDWLRARGDFDDTLLMYASDQGFFLGDHGWFDKRFMYEESLRMPFLLSYPRRLPGGQVHSGIVTNVDMAQAILDAAGVRHHPRMQGRSFWGDLTGEPDAPPAEGMYYRYWEHDDVFHHAPAHYGYRTDRYKLIFFYNDGLGQPGTGAFTYPGEWELYDLATDPEELRNVYHEAAYADIREELKQRLRAQQESLGDQPHPSEAVLEGLTR
;
A
#
# COMPACT_ATOMS: atom_id res chain seq x y z
N MET A 1 5.97 -13.54 -38.13
CA MET A 1 5.79 -12.67 -36.95
C MET A 1 6.74 -13.21 -35.91
N SER A 2 7.83 -12.50 -35.56
CA SER A 2 8.66 -12.90 -34.43
C SER A 2 7.76 -12.83 -33.20
N SER A 3 7.64 -13.91 -32.42
CA SER A 3 6.99 -13.86 -31.13
C SER A 3 7.69 -12.75 -30.31
N GLU A 4 6.99 -11.67 -29.99
CA GLU A 4 7.54 -10.66 -29.07
C GLU A 4 7.99 -11.39 -27.80
N ARG A 5 9.22 -11.13 -27.38
CA ARG A 5 9.76 -11.70 -26.14
C ARG A 5 8.91 -11.19 -24.98
N ARG A 6 8.39 -12.09 -24.15
CA ARG A 6 7.68 -11.73 -22.92
C ARG A 6 8.63 -11.01 -21.97
N PRO A 7 8.18 -9.97 -21.24
CA PRO A 7 9.04 -9.26 -20.29
C PRO A 7 9.47 -10.15 -19.13
N ASN A 8 10.64 -9.90 -18.59
CA ASN A 8 10.90 -10.23 -17.19
C ASN A 8 10.06 -9.29 -16.30
N ILE A 9 9.72 -9.71 -15.10
CA ILE A 9 8.86 -8.94 -14.20
C ILE A 9 9.56 -8.81 -12.85
N VAL A 10 9.74 -7.59 -12.40
CA VAL A 10 10.19 -7.25 -11.05
C VAL A 10 9.16 -6.37 -10.40
N MET A 11 8.63 -6.79 -9.25
CA MET A 11 7.78 -5.97 -8.41
C MET A 11 8.45 -5.73 -7.07
N ILE A 12 8.86 -4.49 -6.83
CA ILE A 12 9.36 -4.03 -5.54
C ILE A 12 8.16 -3.48 -4.77
N LEU A 13 7.85 -4.08 -3.63
CA LEU A 13 6.80 -3.62 -2.74
C LEU A 13 7.41 -3.29 -1.38
N THR A 14 7.19 -2.07 -0.93
CA THR A 14 7.55 -1.60 0.41
C THR A 14 6.35 -1.66 1.33
N ASP A 15 6.59 -1.56 2.63
CA ASP A 15 5.58 -1.57 3.66
C ASP A 15 5.52 -0.19 4.33
N ASP A 16 4.37 0.47 4.26
CA ASP A 16 4.16 1.80 4.86
C ASP A 16 4.98 2.94 4.22
N HIS A 17 5.27 2.88 2.93
CA HIS A 17 5.98 3.98 2.26
C HIS A 17 4.98 5.02 1.72
N ALA A 18 4.90 6.15 2.40
CA ALA A 18 4.05 7.26 2.01
C ALA A 18 4.48 7.86 0.67
N ALA A 19 3.54 8.14 -0.23
CA ALA A 19 3.83 8.76 -1.53
C ALA A 19 4.56 10.10 -1.36
N HIS A 20 4.15 10.93 -0.40
CA HIS A 20 4.75 12.24 -0.12
C HIS A 20 6.14 12.18 0.58
N ALA A 21 6.68 10.97 0.83
CA ALA A 21 8.08 10.75 1.20
C ALA A 21 8.98 10.40 0.00
N ILE A 22 8.46 10.44 -1.25
CA ILE A 22 9.21 10.17 -2.48
C ILE A 22 9.36 11.47 -3.28
N SER A 23 10.57 11.79 -3.75
CA SER A 23 10.86 13.09 -4.40
C SER A 23 10.08 13.30 -5.69
N SER A 24 9.84 12.28 -6.50
CA SER A 24 9.01 12.39 -7.72
C SER A 24 7.53 12.67 -7.44
N TYR A 25 7.06 12.46 -6.21
CA TYR A 25 5.73 12.86 -5.74
C TYR A 25 5.72 14.21 -5.01
N GLY A 26 6.82 14.97 -5.07
CA GLY A 26 6.92 16.30 -4.51
C GLY A 26 7.27 16.34 -3.01
N SER A 27 7.97 15.33 -2.50
CA SER A 27 8.41 15.32 -1.11
C SER A 27 9.16 16.61 -0.73
N LEU A 28 8.78 17.18 0.41
CA LEU A 28 9.46 18.35 1.00
C LEU A 28 10.55 17.94 2.01
N VAL A 29 10.57 16.67 2.38
CA VAL A 29 11.40 16.15 3.49
C VAL A 29 12.42 15.09 3.05
N ASN A 30 12.32 14.58 1.81
CA ASN A 30 13.13 13.47 1.34
C ASN A 30 13.55 13.59 -0.12
N THR A 31 14.61 12.89 -0.49
CA THR A 31 15.04 12.67 -1.87
C THR A 31 15.26 11.18 -2.10
N THR A 32 14.73 10.66 -3.19
CA THR A 32 14.74 9.23 -3.53
C THR A 32 15.16 9.03 -4.99
N PRO A 33 16.40 9.44 -5.37
CA PRO A 33 16.80 9.53 -6.78
C PRO A 33 16.76 8.19 -7.52
N ARG A 34 16.94 7.07 -6.82
CA ARG A 34 16.96 5.75 -7.45
C ARG A 34 15.55 5.19 -7.64
N ILE A 35 14.62 5.50 -6.74
CA ILE A 35 13.19 5.21 -6.91
C ILE A 35 12.62 6.06 -8.05
N ASP A 36 12.96 7.35 -8.08
CA ASP A 36 12.52 8.29 -9.12
C ASP A 36 12.93 7.86 -10.52
N GLU A 37 14.12 7.24 -10.65
CA GLU A 37 14.64 6.72 -11.91
C GLU A 37 13.69 5.73 -12.60
N ILE A 38 12.88 4.99 -11.85
CA ILE A 38 11.85 4.10 -12.43
C ILE A 38 10.82 4.92 -13.21
N GLY A 39 10.32 6.02 -12.63
CA GLY A 39 9.38 6.92 -13.29
C GLY A 39 10.01 7.70 -14.45
N GLU A 40 11.28 8.08 -14.35
CA GLU A 40 12.03 8.73 -15.43
C GLU A 40 12.15 7.83 -16.67
N HIS A 41 12.29 6.53 -16.47
CA HIS A 41 12.32 5.52 -17.54
C HIS A 41 10.95 4.92 -17.88
N GLY A 42 9.87 5.45 -17.29
CA GLY A 42 8.53 4.91 -17.45
C GLY A 42 7.43 5.88 -17.02
N TRP A 43 6.55 5.41 -16.15
CA TRP A 43 5.34 6.09 -15.72
C TRP A 43 5.29 6.28 -14.21
N ARG A 44 4.81 7.46 -13.76
CA ARG A 44 4.41 7.74 -12.39
C ARG A 44 2.89 7.85 -12.32
N PHE A 45 2.28 7.13 -11.37
CA PHE A 45 0.83 7.14 -11.16
C PHE A 45 0.47 8.13 -10.04
N GLU A 46 -0.32 9.15 -10.35
CA GLU A 46 -0.74 10.16 -9.37
C GLU A 46 -1.85 9.66 -8.45
N ASN A 47 -2.74 8.83 -8.98
CA ASN A 47 -3.96 8.37 -8.33
C ASN A 47 -4.01 6.83 -8.26
N CYS A 48 -3.01 6.23 -7.59
CA CYS A 48 -3.02 4.82 -7.25
C CYS A 48 -3.44 4.63 -5.78
N PHE A 49 -4.44 3.78 -5.53
CA PHE A 49 -5.07 3.66 -4.23
C PHE A 49 -5.16 2.22 -3.74
N ALA A 50 -4.94 2.04 -2.42
CA ALA A 50 -5.24 0.80 -1.74
C ALA A 50 -6.76 0.69 -1.50
N THR A 51 -7.33 -0.49 -1.73
CA THR A 51 -8.76 -0.75 -1.49
C THR A 51 -9.06 -1.16 -0.03
N ASN A 52 -8.02 -1.43 0.73
CA ASN A 52 -8.00 -1.62 2.19
C ASN A 52 -6.59 -1.26 2.66
N SER A 53 -6.42 -0.12 3.36
CA SER A 53 -5.12 0.41 3.78
C SER A 53 -4.56 -0.36 4.97
N LEU A 54 -4.23 -1.63 4.74
CA LEU A 54 -3.67 -2.54 5.72
C LEU A 54 -2.82 -3.61 5.02
N CYS A 55 -1.66 -3.96 5.57
CA CYS A 55 -0.65 -4.77 4.91
C CYS A 55 -1.18 -6.08 4.30
N SER A 56 -1.67 -7.03 5.12
CA SER A 56 -2.13 -8.34 4.62
C SER A 56 -3.28 -8.23 3.62
N PRO A 57 -4.34 -7.44 3.86
CA PRO A 57 -5.43 -7.23 2.90
C PRO A 57 -4.96 -6.62 1.57
N SER A 58 -4.10 -5.61 1.62
CA SER A 58 -3.59 -4.97 0.39
C SER A 58 -2.72 -5.92 -0.42
N ARG A 59 -1.79 -6.64 0.23
CA ARG A 59 -0.93 -7.64 -0.42
C ARG A 59 -1.73 -8.75 -1.07
N ALA A 60 -2.78 -9.25 -0.39
CA ALA A 60 -3.70 -10.22 -0.96
C ALA A 60 -4.45 -9.66 -2.19
N SER A 61 -4.88 -8.40 -2.14
CA SER A 61 -5.57 -7.74 -3.25
C SER A 61 -4.65 -7.57 -4.46
N ILE A 62 -3.39 -7.18 -4.27
CA ILE A 62 -2.37 -7.08 -5.34
C ILE A 62 -2.16 -8.46 -6.00
N LEU A 63 -2.01 -9.51 -5.21
CA LEU A 63 -1.73 -10.84 -5.75
C LEU A 63 -2.92 -11.47 -6.49
N THR A 64 -4.11 -11.34 -5.92
CA THR A 64 -5.31 -12.03 -6.43
C THR A 64 -6.09 -11.22 -7.47
N GLY A 65 -5.84 -9.90 -7.56
CA GLY A 65 -6.66 -9.00 -8.37
C GLY A 65 -8.11 -8.93 -7.89
N THR A 66 -8.37 -9.14 -6.58
CA THR A 66 -9.71 -9.16 -5.98
C THR A 66 -9.76 -8.35 -4.68
N TYR A 67 -10.94 -7.83 -4.36
CA TYR A 67 -11.19 -7.13 -3.10
C TYR A 67 -11.17 -8.08 -1.89
N SER A 68 -10.92 -7.55 -0.69
CA SER A 68 -10.78 -8.31 0.56
C SER A 68 -11.95 -9.25 0.87
N HIS A 69 -13.19 -8.85 0.57
CA HIS A 69 -14.39 -9.70 0.77
C HIS A 69 -14.45 -10.90 -0.19
N VAL A 70 -13.69 -10.87 -1.31
CA VAL A 70 -13.62 -11.97 -2.28
C VAL A 70 -12.40 -12.85 -2.03
N ASN A 71 -11.22 -12.28 -1.72
CA ASN A 71 -10.03 -13.08 -1.41
C ASN A 71 -10.03 -13.62 0.03
N GLY A 72 -10.86 -13.08 0.91
CA GLY A 72 -11.02 -13.53 2.30
C GLY A 72 -10.05 -12.90 3.28
N VAL A 73 -9.03 -12.13 2.84
CA VAL A 73 -8.06 -11.47 3.71
C VAL A 73 -8.58 -10.07 4.06
N THR A 74 -9.26 -9.97 5.20
CA THR A 74 -9.96 -8.75 5.62
C THR A 74 -9.22 -7.96 6.70
N THR A 75 -8.42 -8.65 7.54
CA THR A 75 -7.67 -8.07 8.66
C THR A 75 -6.22 -8.57 8.65
N LEU A 76 -5.36 -8.03 9.53
CA LEU A 76 -3.97 -8.47 9.66
C LEU A 76 -3.81 -9.95 10.06
N VAL A 77 -4.79 -10.48 10.78
CA VAL A 77 -4.73 -11.84 11.31
C VAL A 77 -5.54 -12.84 10.48
N THR A 78 -6.15 -12.40 9.39
CA THR A 78 -6.85 -13.29 8.46
C THR A 78 -5.86 -13.82 7.42
N PRO A 79 -5.52 -15.12 7.44
CA PRO A 79 -4.53 -15.67 6.52
C PRO A 79 -5.11 -15.83 5.10
N ILE A 80 -4.23 -15.80 4.09
CA ILE A 80 -4.61 -16.09 2.71
C ILE A 80 -4.85 -17.60 2.53
N ASP A 81 -5.83 -17.96 1.70
CA ASP A 81 -5.90 -19.29 1.10
C ASP A 81 -4.94 -19.32 -0.12
N ALA A 82 -3.78 -19.96 0.05
CA ALA A 82 -2.75 -20.03 -0.99
C ALA A 82 -3.18 -20.80 -2.26
N SER A 83 -4.28 -21.57 -2.18
CA SER A 83 -4.81 -22.31 -3.35
C SER A 83 -5.60 -21.42 -4.31
N GLN A 84 -5.97 -20.19 -3.92
CA GLN A 84 -6.72 -19.31 -4.79
C GLN A 84 -5.87 -18.77 -5.96
N PRO A 85 -6.50 -18.47 -7.11
CA PRO A 85 -5.78 -17.95 -8.27
C PRO A 85 -5.12 -16.59 -7.97
N THR A 86 -3.84 -16.45 -8.37
CA THR A 86 -3.08 -15.21 -8.30
C THR A 86 -2.51 -14.88 -9.68
N PHE A 87 -2.08 -13.64 -9.92
CA PHE A 87 -1.38 -13.34 -11.19
C PHE A 87 -0.10 -14.16 -11.33
N VAL A 88 0.56 -14.49 -10.22
CA VAL A 88 1.78 -15.29 -10.22
C VAL A 88 1.51 -16.73 -10.66
N SER A 89 0.43 -17.36 -10.13
CA SER A 89 0.05 -18.70 -10.56
C SER A 89 -0.24 -18.77 -12.06
N GLN A 90 -0.86 -17.73 -12.62
CA GLN A 90 -1.14 -17.65 -14.07
C GLN A 90 0.13 -17.40 -14.90
N LEU A 91 1.07 -16.57 -14.41
CA LEU A 91 2.38 -16.42 -15.04
C LEU A 91 3.16 -17.73 -15.04
N ARG A 92 3.14 -18.49 -13.93
CA ARG A 92 3.79 -19.79 -13.81
C ARG A 92 3.20 -20.80 -14.81
N GLU A 93 1.88 -20.87 -14.92
CA GLU A 93 1.18 -21.69 -15.92
C GLU A 93 1.55 -21.30 -17.37
N ALA A 94 1.85 -20.01 -17.59
CA ALA A 94 2.30 -19.49 -18.87
C ALA A 94 3.81 -19.70 -19.12
N GLY A 95 4.53 -20.35 -18.19
CA GLY A 95 5.94 -20.71 -18.34
C GLY A 95 6.94 -19.72 -17.76
N TYR A 96 6.50 -18.79 -16.91
CA TYR A 96 7.42 -17.97 -16.11
C TYR A 96 8.03 -18.77 -14.97
N ARG A 97 9.29 -18.47 -14.66
CA ARG A 97 9.91 -18.86 -13.39
C ARG A 97 9.54 -17.79 -12.35
N THR A 98 9.11 -18.20 -11.17
CA THR A 98 8.50 -17.28 -10.22
C THR A 98 9.15 -17.35 -8.84
N ALA A 99 9.40 -16.18 -8.23
CA ALA A 99 9.92 -16.11 -6.85
C ALA A 99 9.21 -15.06 -6.00
N MET A 100 9.05 -15.38 -4.70
CA MET A 100 8.62 -14.48 -3.64
C MET A 100 9.72 -14.34 -2.60
N ILE A 101 10.23 -13.10 -2.39
CA ILE A 101 11.34 -12.85 -1.47
C ILE A 101 11.02 -11.66 -0.57
N GLY A 102 11.13 -11.85 0.75
CA GLY A 102 10.92 -10.82 1.75
C GLY A 102 9.59 -10.94 2.49
N LYS A 103 8.89 -9.83 2.75
CA LYS A 103 7.70 -9.80 3.62
C LYS A 103 6.47 -10.38 2.94
N TRP A 104 6.04 -11.57 3.34
CA TRP A 104 4.79 -12.19 2.93
C TRP A 104 3.59 -11.64 3.71
N HIS A 105 3.59 -11.85 5.00
CA HIS A 105 2.62 -11.29 5.97
C HIS A 105 1.14 -11.61 5.66
N MET A 106 0.86 -12.80 5.12
CA MET A 106 -0.51 -13.26 4.82
C MET A 106 -0.79 -14.66 5.41
N GLY A 107 -0.17 -14.96 6.55
CA GLY A 107 -0.23 -16.24 7.23
C GLY A 107 0.99 -17.11 6.95
N GLU A 108 1.19 -18.11 7.79
CA GLU A 108 2.32 -19.06 7.78
C GLU A 108 1.81 -20.49 7.91
N GLY A 109 2.55 -21.43 7.37
CA GLY A 109 2.25 -22.85 7.39
C GLY A 109 1.42 -23.35 6.22
N PRO A 110 1.15 -24.67 6.17
CA PRO A 110 0.50 -25.28 5.02
C PRO A 110 -0.83 -24.62 4.62
N GLY A 111 -0.96 -24.29 3.36
CA GLY A 111 -2.12 -23.60 2.79
C GLY A 111 -2.09 -22.07 2.93
N HIS A 112 -1.06 -21.50 3.57
CA HIS A 112 -0.87 -20.06 3.73
C HIS A 112 0.49 -19.58 3.24
N ASP A 113 1.49 -20.48 3.20
CA ASP A 113 2.80 -20.19 2.64
C ASP A 113 2.72 -19.92 1.13
N PRO A 114 3.68 -19.20 0.53
CA PRO A 114 3.67 -18.88 -0.91
C PRO A 114 4.00 -20.10 -1.79
N GLU A 115 3.25 -21.18 -1.64
CA GLU A 115 3.44 -22.47 -2.32
C GLU A 115 3.19 -22.42 -3.84
N ASN A 116 2.55 -21.35 -4.33
CA ASN A 116 2.28 -21.15 -5.76
C ASN A 116 3.48 -20.55 -6.54
N PHE A 117 4.58 -20.28 -5.87
CA PHE A 117 5.84 -19.86 -6.48
C PHE A 117 6.79 -21.03 -6.70
N ASP A 118 7.70 -20.93 -7.68
CA ASP A 118 8.76 -21.93 -7.86
C ASP A 118 9.83 -21.84 -6.78
N TYR A 119 10.03 -20.62 -6.24
CA TYR A 119 10.92 -20.35 -5.13
C TYR A 119 10.29 -19.32 -4.20
N TRP A 120 10.49 -19.49 -2.90
CA TRP A 120 10.11 -18.47 -1.92
C TRP A 120 11.03 -18.49 -0.70
N ASP A 121 11.27 -17.31 -0.17
CA ASP A 121 12.13 -17.07 0.98
C ASP A 121 11.62 -15.82 1.71
N VAL A 122 10.80 -16.02 2.75
CA VAL A 122 9.99 -14.95 3.34
C VAL A 122 10.32 -14.73 4.80
N VAL A 123 10.29 -13.46 5.23
CA VAL A 123 10.45 -13.13 6.64
C VAL A 123 9.19 -13.51 7.42
N ILE A 124 9.38 -13.90 8.68
CA ILE A 124 8.31 -14.28 9.58
C ILE A 124 7.55 -13.03 10.05
N ASP A 125 6.22 -13.11 10.03
CA ASP A 125 5.30 -12.05 10.48
C ASP A 125 5.67 -10.67 9.89
N GLN A 126 5.96 -9.67 10.71
CA GLN A 126 6.38 -8.33 10.29
C GLN A 126 7.84 -8.27 9.84
N GLY A 127 8.63 -9.29 10.12
CA GLY A 127 10.08 -9.33 9.88
C GLY A 127 10.90 -8.46 10.84
N GLU A 128 12.17 -8.79 10.96
CA GLU A 128 13.18 -8.01 11.67
C GLU A 128 14.03 -7.20 10.68
N TYR A 129 14.53 -6.00 11.08
CA TYR A 129 15.47 -5.21 10.28
C TYR A 129 16.88 -5.81 10.32
N TRP A 130 17.26 -6.36 11.48
CA TRP A 130 18.58 -6.94 11.68
C TRP A 130 18.50 -8.44 11.94
N ASN A 131 19.37 -9.19 11.26
CA ASN A 131 19.46 -10.63 11.35
C ASN A 131 18.09 -11.33 11.21
N PRO A 132 17.33 -11.00 10.13
CA PRO A 132 15.97 -11.46 9.96
C PRO A 132 15.89 -12.97 9.88
N ARG A 133 14.78 -13.51 10.39
CA ARG A 133 14.43 -14.91 10.24
C ARG A 133 13.66 -15.10 8.93
N PHE A 134 14.16 -15.99 8.11
CA PHE A 134 13.53 -16.37 6.85
C PHE A 134 12.95 -17.78 6.94
N LEU A 135 11.72 -17.93 6.46
CA LEU A 135 11.07 -19.21 6.21
C LEU A 135 11.10 -19.49 4.70
N SER A 136 11.44 -20.73 4.35
CA SER A 136 11.42 -21.25 2.98
C SER A 136 10.94 -22.70 2.98
N ALA A 137 10.85 -23.33 1.82
CA ALA A 137 10.56 -24.76 1.72
C ALA A 137 11.56 -25.65 2.49
N ASP A 138 12.81 -25.17 2.68
CA ASP A 138 13.85 -25.87 3.44
C ASP A 138 13.77 -25.64 4.96
N GLY A 139 12.83 -24.81 5.42
CA GLY A 139 12.61 -24.49 6.82
C GLY A 139 13.07 -23.10 7.23
N LEU A 140 13.06 -22.86 8.55
CA LEU A 140 13.37 -21.57 9.17
C LEU A 140 14.88 -21.41 9.37
N ARG A 141 15.42 -20.23 9.01
CA ARG A 141 16.80 -19.85 9.28
C ARG A 141 16.95 -18.37 9.60
N THR A 142 17.96 -18.00 10.36
CA THR A 142 18.38 -16.60 10.54
C THR A 142 19.49 -16.24 9.55
N VAL A 143 19.40 -15.08 8.94
CA VAL A 143 20.42 -14.56 8.01
C VAL A 143 21.04 -13.33 8.63
N GLU A 144 22.36 -13.33 8.84
CA GLU A 144 23.09 -12.19 9.41
C GLU A 144 23.12 -11.00 8.44
N GLY A 145 22.81 -9.81 8.96
CA GLY A 145 22.87 -8.55 8.23
C GLY A 145 21.55 -7.76 8.26
N TYR A 146 21.44 -6.81 7.34
CA TYR A 146 20.31 -5.89 7.25
C TYR A 146 19.27 -6.39 6.24
N ALA A 147 18.02 -6.48 6.65
CA ALA A 147 16.94 -7.12 5.89
C ALA A 147 16.77 -6.57 4.47
N THR A 148 16.81 -5.24 4.30
CA THR A 148 16.64 -4.61 2.99
C THR A 148 17.74 -5.04 2.01
N ASP A 149 19.00 -5.13 2.47
CA ASP A 149 20.11 -5.61 1.66
C ASP A 149 19.99 -7.09 1.34
N ILE A 150 19.68 -7.91 2.36
CA ILE A 150 19.53 -9.37 2.22
C ILE A 150 18.43 -9.72 1.23
N ILE A 151 17.28 -9.06 1.29
CA ILE A 151 16.14 -9.31 0.38
C ILE A 151 16.55 -9.02 -1.06
N THR A 152 17.26 -7.92 -1.31
CA THR A 152 17.77 -7.58 -2.65
C THR A 152 18.80 -8.60 -3.13
N ASP A 153 19.74 -9.03 -2.26
CA ASP A 153 20.77 -10.01 -2.60
C ASP A 153 20.19 -11.39 -2.89
N LEU A 154 19.16 -11.81 -2.15
CA LEU A 154 18.46 -13.06 -2.40
C LEU A 154 17.74 -13.04 -3.76
N ALA A 155 17.11 -11.91 -4.12
CA ALA A 155 16.40 -11.76 -5.38
C ALA A 155 17.37 -11.83 -6.58
N THR A 156 18.45 -11.07 -6.56
CA THR A 156 19.43 -11.10 -7.65
C THR A 156 20.10 -12.45 -7.76
N ARG A 157 20.46 -13.08 -6.65
CA ARG A 157 21.06 -14.42 -6.62
C ARG A 157 20.12 -15.50 -7.16
N TRP A 158 18.81 -15.41 -6.87
CA TRP A 158 17.84 -16.36 -7.40
C TRP A 158 17.78 -16.28 -8.93
N VAL A 159 17.69 -15.07 -9.50
CA VAL A 159 17.69 -14.89 -10.97
C VAL A 159 18.99 -15.35 -11.60
N GLU A 160 20.14 -15.10 -10.96
CA GLU A 160 21.45 -15.58 -11.44
C GLU A 160 21.57 -17.12 -11.47
N GLY A 161 20.83 -17.79 -10.60
CA GLY A 161 20.78 -19.24 -10.51
C GLY A 161 19.82 -19.93 -11.50
N LEU A 162 19.10 -19.19 -12.35
CA LEU A 162 18.22 -19.78 -13.36
C LEU A 162 19.03 -20.40 -14.50
N ASP A 163 18.66 -21.62 -14.86
CA ASP A 163 19.40 -22.45 -15.87
C ASP A 163 18.89 -22.23 -17.30
N ASP A 164 17.84 -21.44 -17.51
CA ASP A 164 17.19 -21.20 -18.79
C ASP A 164 17.04 -19.71 -19.11
N ASP A 165 16.87 -19.39 -20.40
CA ASP A 165 16.64 -18.03 -20.91
C ASP A 165 15.14 -17.66 -20.93
N GLY A 166 14.28 -18.39 -20.22
CA GLY A 166 12.84 -18.14 -20.11
C GLY A 166 12.53 -16.85 -19.33
N PRO A 167 11.30 -16.32 -19.46
CA PRO A 167 10.89 -15.16 -18.69
C PRO A 167 10.74 -15.53 -17.22
N TRP A 168 11.09 -14.59 -16.35
CA TRP A 168 10.99 -14.74 -14.90
C TRP A 168 10.21 -13.58 -14.25
N CYS A 169 9.61 -13.87 -13.09
CA CYS A 169 8.90 -12.92 -12.26
C CYS A 169 9.41 -13.03 -10.83
N VAL A 170 9.92 -11.95 -10.27
CA VAL A 170 10.35 -11.88 -8.88
C VAL A 170 9.61 -10.78 -8.13
N LEU A 171 9.00 -11.13 -7.00
CA LEU A 171 8.41 -10.21 -6.03
C LEU A 171 9.43 -9.96 -4.94
N ILE A 172 9.87 -8.71 -4.79
CA ILE A 172 10.86 -8.22 -3.84
C ILE A 172 10.14 -7.36 -2.82
N TYR A 173 9.70 -7.97 -1.71
CA TYR A 173 8.84 -7.33 -0.74
C TYR A 173 9.62 -6.94 0.51
N HIS A 174 9.93 -5.64 0.63
CA HIS A 174 10.67 -5.13 1.78
C HIS A 174 9.77 -4.96 3.01
N LYS A 175 10.36 -5.17 4.21
CA LYS A 175 9.77 -4.71 5.47
C LYS A 175 9.82 -3.18 5.58
N ALA A 176 10.90 -2.57 5.14
CA ALA A 176 11.11 -1.13 5.23
C ALA A 176 10.09 -0.35 4.37
N PRO A 177 9.63 0.81 4.83
CA PRO A 177 9.93 1.47 6.10
C PRO A 177 8.95 1.22 7.27
N HIS A 178 8.36 0.02 7.41
CA HIS A 178 7.44 -0.32 8.51
C HIS A 178 8.11 -0.26 9.90
N ARG A 179 7.35 0.08 10.93
CA ARG A 179 7.77 0.10 12.35
C ARG A 179 8.18 -1.29 12.89
N PRO A 180 8.98 -1.34 14.02
CA PRO A 180 9.75 -0.25 14.56
C PRO A 180 10.90 0.10 13.60
N TRP A 181 11.15 1.38 13.39
CA TRP A 181 12.13 1.83 12.39
C TRP A 181 13.55 1.65 12.89
N GLU A 182 14.32 0.76 12.30
CA GLU A 182 15.70 0.47 12.67
C GLU A 182 16.62 0.74 11.46
N PRO A 183 17.08 1.99 11.26
CA PRO A 183 17.86 2.34 10.10
C PRO A 183 19.25 1.72 10.11
N HIS A 184 19.81 1.49 8.92
CA HIS A 184 21.20 1.06 8.83
C HIS A 184 22.16 2.21 9.22
N PRO A 185 23.22 1.96 10.02
CA PRO A 185 24.16 2.99 10.46
C PRO A 185 24.84 3.81 9.35
N ARG A 186 24.94 3.25 8.12
CA ARG A 186 25.48 4.00 6.96
C ARG A 186 24.63 5.24 6.61
N HIS A 187 23.36 5.30 7.04
CA HIS A 187 22.46 6.43 6.84
C HIS A 187 22.33 7.35 8.07
N ALA A 188 23.04 7.08 9.15
CA ALA A 188 22.92 7.82 10.42
C ALA A 188 23.19 9.34 10.31
N GLY A 189 23.95 9.77 9.29
CA GLY A 189 24.22 11.20 9.05
C GLY A 189 23.13 11.93 8.26
N LEU A 190 22.06 11.26 7.81
CA LEU A 190 20.96 11.87 7.08
C LEU A 190 19.91 12.45 8.03
N TYR A 191 19.21 13.49 7.61
CA TYR A 191 18.05 14.09 8.31
C TYR A 191 18.35 14.56 9.73
N SER A 192 19.57 15.12 9.97
CA SER A 192 19.97 15.67 11.27
C SER A 192 19.45 17.10 11.52
N ASP A 193 19.03 17.79 10.47
CA ASP A 193 18.41 19.12 10.57
C ASP A 193 16.91 18.97 10.87
N PRO A 194 16.28 19.96 11.56
CA PRO A 194 14.86 19.92 11.85
C PRO A 194 14.02 19.78 10.58
N LEU A 195 13.11 18.79 10.58
CA LEU A 195 12.16 18.53 9.50
C LEU A 195 10.88 19.35 9.71
N PRO A 196 10.29 19.94 8.66
CA PRO A 196 9.02 20.63 8.78
C PRO A 196 7.89 19.66 9.14
N VAL A 197 6.95 20.10 9.97
CA VAL A 197 5.71 19.36 10.20
C VAL A 197 4.72 19.58 9.05
N PRO A 198 3.81 18.63 8.76
CA PRO A 198 2.73 18.82 7.79
C PRO A 198 1.82 20.02 8.14
N ALA A 199 1.18 20.61 7.14
CA ALA A 199 0.24 21.72 7.34
C ALA A 199 -0.95 21.34 8.24
N THR A 200 -1.31 20.06 8.27
CA THR A 200 -2.42 19.50 9.05
C THR A 200 -2.00 18.98 10.44
N TRP A 201 -0.75 19.25 10.88
CA TRP A 201 -0.21 18.77 12.16
C TRP A 201 -1.10 19.04 13.37
N ASP A 202 -1.68 20.23 13.44
CA ASP A 202 -2.51 20.69 14.56
C ASP A 202 -4.02 20.43 14.35
N ASP A 203 -4.40 19.50 13.47
CA ASP A 203 -5.80 19.16 13.24
C ASP A 203 -6.49 18.73 14.55
N ASP A 204 -7.56 19.44 14.92
CA ASP A 204 -8.33 19.20 16.13
C ASP A 204 -9.53 18.26 15.93
N TYR A 205 -9.75 17.81 14.70
CA TYR A 205 -10.87 16.97 14.24
C TYR A 205 -12.26 17.59 14.55
N SER A 206 -12.36 18.92 14.73
CA SER A 206 -13.58 19.58 15.19
C SER A 206 -14.77 19.41 14.24
N THR A 207 -14.50 19.29 12.95
CA THR A 207 -15.50 19.11 11.90
C THR A 207 -15.79 17.64 11.58
N ARG A 208 -14.94 16.72 12.06
CA ARG A 208 -15.02 15.29 11.74
C ARG A 208 -16.00 14.56 12.64
N THR A 209 -16.33 13.33 12.26
CA THR A 209 -17.12 12.42 13.09
C THR A 209 -16.38 12.01 14.36
N SER A 210 -17.08 11.36 15.29
CA SER A 210 -16.46 10.82 16.51
C SER A 210 -15.47 9.69 16.19
N SER A 211 -15.60 9.07 15.03
CA SER A 211 -14.77 7.99 14.56
C SER A 211 -13.29 8.37 14.44
N ALA A 212 -12.98 9.51 13.82
CA ALA A 212 -11.61 10.02 13.71
C ALA A 212 -10.95 10.29 15.08
N ARG A 213 -11.73 10.76 16.06
CA ARG A 213 -11.22 11.07 17.39
C ARG A 213 -10.92 9.87 18.26
N ARG A 214 -11.53 8.70 17.96
CA ARG A 214 -11.31 7.47 18.73
C ARG A 214 -10.01 6.77 18.41
N ALA A 215 -9.48 6.96 17.21
CA ALA A 215 -8.27 6.29 16.78
C ALA A 215 -7.05 6.69 17.62
N LEU A 216 -6.33 5.68 18.11
CA LEU A 216 -5.09 5.84 18.87
C LEU A 216 -3.90 5.89 17.90
N MET A 217 -3.87 6.89 17.04
CA MET A 217 -2.83 7.10 16.05
C MET A 217 -2.16 8.47 16.16
N ARG A 218 -2.45 9.25 17.22
CA ARG A 218 -1.77 10.53 17.42
C ARG A 218 -0.30 10.31 17.76
N LEU A 219 0.56 10.89 16.95
CA LEU A 219 2.01 10.76 17.07
C LEU A 219 2.49 11.23 18.44
N ALA A 220 1.97 12.36 18.92
CA ALA A 220 2.31 12.92 20.24
C ALA A 220 2.01 11.95 21.41
N GLU A 221 0.97 11.14 21.30
CA GLU A 221 0.41 10.33 22.39
C GLU A 221 0.69 8.85 22.25
N ASN A 222 0.73 8.31 21.03
CA ASN A 222 0.67 6.87 20.77
C ASN A 222 1.98 6.27 20.26
N LEU A 223 3.00 7.05 19.87
CA LEU A 223 4.33 6.51 19.64
C LEU A 223 4.93 6.03 20.97
N ASN A 224 5.41 4.80 20.97
CA ASN A 224 5.95 4.13 22.15
C ASN A 224 7.49 4.07 22.13
N LEU A 225 8.08 3.48 23.18
CA LEU A 225 9.55 3.39 23.30
C LEU A 225 10.18 2.45 22.28
N ASP A 226 9.47 1.45 21.78
CA ASP A 226 10.00 0.57 20.73
C ASP A 226 10.16 1.35 19.41
N ASP A 227 9.27 2.31 19.16
CA ASP A 227 9.34 3.20 18.00
C ASP A 227 10.45 4.25 18.15
N LEU A 228 10.51 4.89 19.32
CA LEU A 228 11.39 6.02 19.58
C LEU A 228 12.81 5.61 20.02
N LYS A 229 12.99 4.40 20.58
CA LYS A 229 14.21 3.78 21.15
C LYS A 229 14.79 4.50 22.37
N GLU A 230 14.34 5.70 22.65
CA GLU A 230 14.73 6.50 23.82
C GLU A 230 13.54 7.36 24.29
N PRO A 231 13.49 7.67 25.59
CA PRO A 231 12.42 8.53 26.11
C PRO A 231 12.63 9.99 25.71
N PRO A 232 11.56 10.78 25.57
CA PRO A 232 11.68 12.22 25.41
C PRO A 232 12.50 12.86 26.53
N PRO A 233 13.27 13.94 26.26
CA PRO A 233 13.98 14.69 27.26
C PRO A 233 13.03 15.21 28.38
N SER A 234 13.48 15.15 29.62
CA SER A 234 12.68 15.60 30.77
C SER A 234 12.45 17.11 30.73
N GLY A 235 11.25 17.55 31.12
CA GLY A 235 10.92 18.97 31.26
C GLY A 235 10.37 19.65 30.01
N LEU A 236 10.11 18.91 28.95
CA LEU A 236 9.38 19.40 27.78
C LEU A 236 7.90 19.59 28.14
N ASP A 237 7.27 20.63 27.60
CA ASP A 237 5.81 20.71 27.56
C ASP A 237 5.25 19.80 26.45
N TYR A 238 3.93 19.72 26.36
CA TYR A 238 3.26 18.81 25.41
C TYR A 238 3.67 19.07 23.94
N GLU A 239 3.72 20.33 23.53
CA GLU A 239 4.05 20.71 22.15
C GLU A 239 5.51 20.38 21.81
N ALA A 240 6.43 20.70 22.72
CA ALA A 240 7.84 20.40 22.54
C ALA A 240 8.11 18.88 22.54
N GLU A 241 7.41 18.11 23.38
CA GLU A 241 7.50 16.65 23.36
C GLU A 241 6.94 16.06 22.06
N ALA A 242 5.80 16.55 21.58
CA ALA A 242 5.20 16.13 20.31
C ALA A 242 6.14 16.37 19.12
N LEU A 243 6.75 17.56 19.05
CA LEU A 243 7.75 17.88 18.02
C LEU A 243 8.99 17.02 18.13
N TRP A 244 9.49 16.75 19.33
CA TRP A 244 10.63 15.86 19.54
C TRP A 244 10.32 14.43 19.04
N LYS A 245 9.15 13.90 19.38
CA LYS A 245 8.70 12.58 18.89
C LYS A 245 8.60 12.55 17.37
N TYR A 246 8.05 13.59 16.77
CA TYR A 246 7.96 13.73 15.32
C TYR A 246 9.34 13.68 14.66
N GLN A 247 10.30 14.51 15.13
CA GLN A 247 11.65 14.53 14.60
C GLN A 247 12.31 13.14 14.68
N ARG A 248 12.22 12.52 15.86
CA ARG A 248 12.82 11.21 16.12
C ARG A 248 12.24 10.12 15.21
N PHE A 249 10.91 10.11 15.08
CA PHE A 249 10.19 9.21 14.17
C PHE A 249 10.61 9.42 12.71
N MET A 250 10.54 10.65 12.24
CA MET A 250 10.83 11.00 10.85
C MET A 250 12.27 10.71 10.46
N GLU A 251 13.24 10.99 11.32
CA GLU A 251 14.64 10.64 11.08
C GLU A 251 14.80 9.15 10.79
N ASP A 252 14.27 8.29 11.64
CA ASP A 252 14.41 6.85 11.48
C ASP A 252 13.60 6.32 10.29
N TYR A 253 12.38 6.81 10.09
CA TYR A 253 11.57 6.46 8.93
C TYR A 253 12.28 6.78 7.62
N LEU A 254 12.76 8.02 7.44
CA LEU A 254 13.41 8.47 6.22
C LEU A 254 14.77 7.77 5.99
N ARG A 255 15.51 7.45 7.06
CA ARG A 255 16.74 6.64 6.97
C ARG A 255 16.45 5.20 6.51
N CYS A 256 15.31 4.62 6.91
CA CYS A 256 14.86 3.33 6.39
C CYS A 256 14.49 3.44 4.89
N VAL A 257 13.83 4.54 4.48
CA VAL A 257 13.55 4.83 3.06
C VAL A 257 14.85 4.97 2.27
N ALA A 258 15.87 5.65 2.80
CA ALA A 258 17.16 5.79 2.14
C ALA A 258 17.83 4.43 1.85
N ALA A 259 17.67 3.46 2.75
CA ALA A 259 18.16 2.10 2.51
C ALA A 259 17.38 1.38 1.39
N VAL A 260 16.08 1.64 1.28
CA VAL A 260 15.27 1.13 0.16
C VAL A 260 15.70 1.76 -1.15
N ASP A 261 15.85 3.09 -1.20
CA ASP A 261 16.28 3.82 -2.41
C ASP A 261 17.64 3.31 -2.93
N GLU A 262 18.61 3.12 -2.01
CA GLU A 262 19.91 2.53 -2.34
C GLU A 262 19.76 1.13 -2.96
N ASN A 263 18.91 0.28 -2.39
CA ASN A 263 18.71 -1.09 -2.88
C ASN A 263 17.94 -1.14 -4.21
N VAL A 264 17.01 -0.23 -4.44
CA VAL A 264 16.41 -0.02 -5.78
C VAL A 264 17.48 0.33 -6.80
N GLY A 265 18.41 1.22 -6.44
CA GLY A 265 19.54 1.55 -7.29
C GLY A 265 20.44 0.37 -7.60
N ARG A 266 20.80 -0.43 -6.60
CA ARG A 266 21.57 -1.67 -6.79
C ARG A 266 20.90 -2.64 -7.76
N LEU A 267 19.58 -2.78 -7.65
CA LEU A 267 18.80 -3.66 -8.54
C LEU A 267 18.75 -3.12 -9.98
N ILE A 268 18.55 -1.82 -10.18
CA ILE A 268 18.57 -1.19 -11.51
C ILE A 268 19.95 -1.36 -12.17
N ASP A 269 21.02 -1.08 -11.43
CA ASP A 269 22.39 -1.22 -11.93
C ASP A 269 22.72 -2.69 -12.29
N TRP A 270 22.24 -3.62 -11.49
CA TRP A 270 22.37 -5.06 -11.76
C TRP A 270 21.61 -5.49 -13.02
N LEU A 271 20.36 -5.04 -13.21
CA LEU A 271 19.57 -5.30 -14.44
C LEU A 271 20.28 -4.76 -15.68
N ARG A 272 20.85 -3.55 -15.59
CA ARG A 272 21.64 -2.93 -16.68
C ARG A 272 22.90 -3.73 -17.00
N ALA A 273 23.64 -4.13 -15.99
CA ALA A 273 24.87 -4.90 -16.17
C ALA A 273 24.59 -6.27 -16.84
N ARG A 274 23.42 -6.85 -16.62
CA ARG A 274 22.96 -8.08 -17.29
C ARG A 274 22.42 -7.84 -18.70
N GLY A 275 22.07 -6.60 -19.05
CA GLY A 275 21.37 -6.27 -20.30
C GLY A 275 19.88 -6.59 -20.28
N ASP A 276 19.29 -6.80 -19.10
CA ASP A 276 17.89 -7.17 -18.93
C ASP A 276 16.97 -5.96 -18.63
N PHE A 277 17.52 -4.77 -18.34
CA PHE A 277 16.76 -3.61 -17.92
C PHE A 277 15.64 -3.22 -18.91
N ASP A 278 15.97 -3.15 -20.20
CA ASP A 278 15.01 -2.77 -21.24
C ASP A 278 13.91 -3.83 -21.46
N ASP A 279 14.21 -5.08 -21.12
CA ASP A 279 13.30 -6.23 -21.25
C ASP A 279 12.54 -6.57 -19.97
N THR A 280 12.66 -5.73 -18.93
CA THR A 280 12.03 -5.94 -17.63
C THR A 280 10.90 -4.94 -17.40
N LEU A 281 9.72 -5.46 -17.07
CA LEU A 281 8.64 -4.70 -16.43
C LEU A 281 9.04 -4.52 -14.96
N LEU A 282 9.61 -3.36 -14.64
CA LEU A 282 10.05 -2.99 -13.29
C LEU A 282 9.01 -2.10 -12.63
N MET A 283 8.49 -2.52 -11.49
CA MET A 283 7.48 -1.81 -10.72
C MET A 283 7.99 -1.53 -9.31
N TYR A 284 7.65 -0.35 -8.80
CA TYR A 284 7.83 0.05 -7.41
C TYR A 284 6.51 0.53 -6.84
N ALA A 285 6.10 -0.03 -5.71
CA ALA A 285 4.90 0.40 -4.99
C ALA A 285 5.09 0.26 -3.47
N SER A 286 4.21 0.88 -2.70
CA SER A 286 3.92 0.51 -1.31
C SER A 286 2.63 -0.30 -1.26
N ASP A 287 2.44 -1.10 -0.21
CA ASP A 287 1.18 -1.83 -0.02
C ASP A 287 -0.01 -0.91 0.34
N GLN A 288 0.26 0.28 0.91
CA GLN A 288 -0.69 1.38 1.13
C GLN A 288 0.08 2.69 1.31
N GLY A 289 -0.65 3.79 1.56
CA GLY A 289 -0.09 5.04 2.04
C GLY A 289 0.22 5.00 3.55
N PHE A 290 0.67 6.14 4.09
CA PHE A 290 1.04 6.25 5.50
C PHE A 290 1.00 7.71 5.95
N PHE A 291 0.51 7.98 7.18
CA PHE A 291 0.56 9.31 7.78
C PHE A 291 1.94 9.60 8.35
N LEU A 292 2.51 10.73 7.97
CA LEU A 292 3.81 11.21 8.45
C LEU A 292 3.67 12.47 9.31
N GLY A 293 2.72 12.45 10.24
CA GLY A 293 2.34 13.60 11.04
C GLY A 293 1.15 14.37 10.45
N ASP A 294 0.70 14.01 9.26
CA ASP A 294 -0.53 14.56 8.69
C ASP A 294 -1.69 14.29 9.64
N HIS A 295 -2.52 15.30 9.89
CA HIS A 295 -3.57 15.29 10.92
C HIS A 295 -3.07 14.98 12.34
N GLY A 296 -1.78 15.14 12.61
CA GLY A 296 -1.13 14.73 13.85
C GLY A 296 -1.01 13.21 14.01
N TRP A 297 -1.26 12.43 12.98
CA TRP A 297 -1.25 10.95 13.00
C TRP A 297 0.04 10.35 12.46
N PHE A 298 0.27 9.11 12.85
CA PHE A 298 1.14 8.14 12.20
C PHE A 298 0.31 6.88 11.91
N ASP A 299 0.87 5.89 11.20
CA ASP A 299 0.18 4.68 10.75
C ASP A 299 -0.71 4.92 9.51
N LYS A 300 -1.73 4.12 9.26
CA LYS A 300 -2.60 4.08 8.06
C LYS A 300 -4.06 3.82 8.46
N ARG A 301 -4.79 2.96 7.78
CA ARG A 301 -6.13 2.40 8.10
C ARG A 301 -7.30 3.24 7.60
N PHE A 302 -7.29 4.55 7.76
CA PHE A 302 -8.36 5.43 7.30
C PHE A 302 -8.41 5.60 5.78
N MET A 303 -9.58 5.96 5.27
CA MET A 303 -9.77 6.31 3.86
C MET A 303 -9.35 7.75 3.53
N TYR A 304 -8.49 8.40 4.31
CA TYR A 304 -7.91 9.71 3.97
C TYR A 304 -6.76 9.55 2.98
N GLU A 305 -6.49 10.60 2.19
CA GLU A 305 -5.57 10.52 1.04
C GLU A 305 -4.19 9.96 1.41
N GLU A 306 -3.62 10.36 2.55
CA GLU A 306 -2.28 9.95 2.97
C GLU A 306 -2.18 8.44 3.26
N SER A 307 -3.24 7.85 3.78
CA SER A 307 -3.34 6.42 4.05
C SER A 307 -3.75 5.59 2.83
N LEU A 308 -4.65 6.14 2.01
CA LEU A 308 -5.26 5.49 0.86
C LEU A 308 -4.33 5.49 -0.35
N ARG A 309 -3.62 6.62 -0.59
CA ARG A 309 -2.80 6.86 -1.77
C ARG A 309 -1.45 6.18 -1.63
N MET A 310 -1.23 5.17 -2.43
CA MET A 310 0.04 4.46 -2.50
C MET A 310 0.91 5.01 -3.63
N PRO A 311 2.24 5.10 -3.45
CA PRO A 311 3.13 5.39 -4.57
C PRO A 311 3.10 4.21 -5.54
N PHE A 312 3.12 4.53 -6.84
CA PHE A 312 3.28 3.51 -7.87
C PHE A 312 4.06 4.08 -9.07
N LEU A 313 5.19 3.47 -9.34
CA LEU A 313 6.09 3.77 -10.46
C LEU A 313 6.27 2.49 -11.29
N LEU A 314 6.29 2.61 -12.60
CA LEU A 314 6.43 1.49 -13.51
C LEU A 314 7.30 1.85 -14.70
N SER A 315 8.27 1.02 -15.06
CA SER A 315 9.04 1.15 -16.30
C SER A 315 9.08 -0.15 -17.09
N TYR A 316 9.06 -0.02 -18.41
CA TYR A 316 9.35 -1.09 -19.36
C TYR A 316 9.89 -0.45 -20.64
N PRO A 317 11.18 -0.06 -20.67
CA PRO A 317 11.74 0.78 -21.71
C PRO A 317 11.58 0.25 -23.14
N ARG A 318 11.55 -1.07 -23.34
CA ARG A 318 11.27 -1.67 -24.65
C ARG A 318 9.90 -1.30 -25.23
N ARG A 319 8.89 -1.05 -24.40
CA ARG A 319 7.51 -0.86 -24.85
C ARG A 319 6.88 0.47 -24.44
N LEU A 320 7.37 1.07 -23.39
CA LEU A 320 6.76 2.27 -22.80
C LEU A 320 7.72 3.45 -22.85
N PRO A 321 7.23 4.66 -23.16
CA PRO A 321 8.03 5.87 -23.08
C PRO A 321 8.32 6.23 -21.64
N GLY A 322 9.49 6.85 -21.39
CA GLY A 322 9.87 7.37 -20.08
C GLY A 322 9.27 8.76 -19.79
N GLY A 323 9.27 9.13 -18.49
CA GLY A 323 8.89 10.45 -18.01
C GLY A 323 7.40 10.78 -18.15
N GLN A 324 6.53 9.76 -18.16
CA GLN A 324 5.09 9.93 -18.32
C GLN A 324 4.38 9.96 -16.95
N VAL A 325 3.18 10.53 -16.95
CA VAL A 325 2.31 10.59 -15.78
C VAL A 325 0.94 10.01 -16.12
N HIS A 326 0.47 9.08 -15.28
CA HIS A 326 -0.88 8.55 -15.32
C HIS A 326 -1.71 9.23 -14.23
N SER A 327 -2.72 10.02 -14.63
CA SER A 327 -3.57 10.77 -13.70
C SER A 327 -4.93 10.11 -13.43
N GLY A 328 -5.28 9.05 -14.15
CA GLY A 328 -6.52 8.30 -13.91
C GLY A 328 -6.49 7.51 -12.60
N ILE A 329 -7.66 7.18 -12.08
CA ILE A 329 -7.80 6.35 -10.87
C ILE A 329 -7.39 4.91 -11.19
N VAL A 330 -6.45 4.39 -10.39
CA VAL A 330 -5.99 2.99 -10.40
C VAL A 330 -6.01 2.48 -8.96
N THR A 331 -6.31 1.20 -8.79
CA THR A 331 -6.29 0.56 -7.47
C THR A 331 -5.28 -0.59 -7.41
N ASN A 332 -4.91 -1.00 -6.21
CA ASN A 332 -4.06 -2.17 -6.01
C ASN A 332 -4.66 -3.47 -6.59
N VAL A 333 -5.99 -3.54 -6.73
CA VAL A 333 -6.70 -4.66 -7.36
C VAL A 333 -6.46 -4.73 -8.87
N ASP A 334 -6.13 -3.61 -9.51
CA ASP A 334 -5.92 -3.49 -10.96
C ASP A 334 -4.54 -3.99 -11.41
N MET A 335 -3.57 -4.04 -10.47
CA MET A 335 -2.18 -4.37 -10.77
C MET A 335 -2.01 -5.77 -11.36
N ALA A 336 -2.74 -6.76 -10.82
CA ALA A 336 -2.66 -8.14 -11.30
C ALA A 336 -2.99 -8.26 -12.78
N GLN A 337 -4.08 -7.63 -13.22
CA GLN A 337 -4.53 -7.67 -14.62
C GLN A 337 -3.56 -6.93 -15.54
N ALA A 338 -3.05 -5.77 -15.12
CA ALA A 338 -2.07 -5.02 -15.92
C ALA A 338 -0.75 -5.78 -16.10
N ILE A 339 -0.28 -6.49 -15.08
CA ILE A 339 0.90 -7.35 -15.16
C ILE A 339 0.67 -8.51 -16.14
N LEU A 340 -0.50 -9.15 -16.07
CA LEU A 340 -0.85 -10.24 -16.98
C LEU A 340 -0.97 -9.77 -18.44
N ASP A 341 -1.55 -8.60 -18.70
CA ASP A 341 -1.63 -8.02 -20.04
C ASP A 341 -0.24 -7.67 -20.59
N ALA A 342 0.62 -7.07 -19.77
CA ALA A 342 2.01 -6.81 -20.14
C ALA A 342 2.75 -8.09 -20.56
N ALA A 343 2.43 -9.23 -19.92
CA ALA A 343 2.98 -10.54 -20.19
C ALA A 343 2.26 -11.29 -21.33
N GLY A 344 1.14 -10.78 -21.84
CA GLY A 344 0.29 -11.47 -22.81
C GLY A 344 -0.36 -12.73 -22.25
N VAL A 345 -0.74 -12.72 -20.97
CA VAL A 345 -1.35 -13.83 -20.24
C VAL A 345 -2.81 -13.51 -19.92
N ARG A 346 -3.67 -14.50 -20.09
CA ARG A 346 -5.12 -14.32 -19.86
C ARG A 346 -5.43 -14.16 -18.38
N HIS A 347 -6.36 -13.23 -18.04
CA HIS A 347 -6.86 -13.03 -16.69
C HIS A 347 -7.71 -14.21 -16.20
N HIS A 348 -7.60 -14.54 -14.93
CA HIS A 348 -8.52 -15.46 -14.30
C HIS A 348 -9.89 -14.80 -14.11
N PRO A 349 -11.05 -15.50 -14.39
CA PRO A 349 -12.38 -14.89 -14.33
C PRO A 349 -12.81 -14.36 -12.95
N ARG A 350 -12.13 -14.76 -11.88
CA ARG A 350 -12.39 -14.27 -10.51
C ARG A 350 -11.82 -12.88 -10.25
N MET A 351 -10.87 -12.42 -11.07
CA MET A 351 -10.25 -11.10 -10.91
C MET A 351 -11.28 -9.99 -11.15
N GLN A 352 -11.26 -8.95 -10.31
CA GLN A 352 -12.24 -7.87 -10.29
C GLN A 352 -11.67 -6.52 -10.76
N GLY A 353 -10.33 -6.38 -10.84
CA GLY A 353 -9.68 -5.16 -11.24
C GLY A 353 -9.84 -4.85 -12.74
N ARG A 354 -9.58 -3.61 -13.11
CA ARG A 354 -9.44 -3.15 -14.49
C ARG A 354 -7.97 -3.05 -14.85
N SER A 355 -7.54 -3.68 -15.93
CA SER A 355 -6.20 -3.45 -16.44
C SER A 355 -6.02 -2.01 -16.91
N PHE A 356 -4.93 -1.38 -16.50
CA PHE A 356 -4.49 -0.07 -17.01
C PHE A 356 -3.40 -0.20 -18.08
N TRP A 357 -3.03 -1.41 -18.48
CA TRP A 357 -1.98 -1.63 -19.48
C TRP A 357 -2.27 -0.96 -20.82
N GLY A 358 -3.53 -1.03 -21.27
CA GLY A 358 -3.99 -0.37 -22.48
C GLY A 358 -3.87 1.16 -22.42
N ASP A 359 -4.06 1.76 -21.24
CA ASP A 359 -3.87 3.20 -21.04
C ASP A 359 -2.41 3.62 -21.27
N LEU A 360 -1.45 2.78 -20.86
CA LEU A 360 -0.01 3.04 -21.03
C LEU A 360 0.47 2.84 -22.46
N THR A 361 -0.15 1.93 -23.20
CA THR A 361 0.21 1.60 -24.59
C THR A 361 -0.58 2.42 -25.62
N GLY A 362 -1.55 3.23 -25.19
CA GLY A 362 -2.40 4.04 -26.05
C GLY A 362 -3.56 3.27 -26.71
N GLU A 363 -3.84 2.08 -26.23
CA GLU A 363 -4.93 1.19 -26.70
C GLU A 363 -5.84 0.76 -25.54
N PRO A 364 -6.57 1.70 -24.88
CA PRO A 364 -7.36 1.38 -23.70
C PRO A 364 -8.53 0.44 -24.04
N ASP A 365 -8.65 -0.65 -23.30
CA ASP A 365 -9.72 -1.65 -23.48
C ASP A 365 -11.06 -1.21 -22.87
N ALA A 366 -11.05 -0.24 -21.95
CA ALA A 366 -12.21 0.27 -21.22
C ALA A 366 -12.04 1.75 -20.88
N PRO A 367 -13.15 2.50 -20.65
CA PRO A 367 -13.05 3.88 -20.19
C PRO A 367 -12.35 3.97 -18.82
N PRO A 368 -11.75 5.13 -18.50
CA PRO A 368 -11.16 5.37 -17.18
C PRO A 368 -12.17 5.13 -16.06
N ALA A 369 -11.67 4.70 -14.90
CA ALA A 369 -12.51 4.54 -13.71
C ALA A 369 -13.03 5.92 -13.26
N GLU A 370 -14.34 6.04 -13.00
CA GLU A 370 -14.96 7.27 -12.50
C GLU A 370 -14.78 7.46 -10.98
N GLY A 371 -14.33 6.42 -10.31
CA GLY A 371 -14.07 6.40 -8.87
C GLY A 371 -13.62 5.02 -8.40
N MET A 372 -13.34 4.92 -7.12
CA MET A 372 -12.90 3.68 -6.49
C MET A 372 -13.67 3.39 -5.21
N TYR A 373 -13.84 2.09 -4.92
CA TYR A 373 -14.42 1.58 -3.69
C TYR A 373 -13.32 1.22 -2.71
N TYR A 374 -13.52 1.56 -1.43
CA TYR A 374 -12.66 1.24 -0.31
C TYR A 374 -13.43 0.56 0.80
N ARG A 375 -12.84 -0.41 1.51
CA ARG A 375 -13.41 -0.95 2.73
C ARG A 375 -12.34 -1.44 3.70
N TYR A 376 -12.33 -0.83 4.89
CA TYR A 376 -11.53 -1.24 6.05
C TYR A 376 -12.38 -2.08 6.99
N TRP A 377 -11.87 -3.26 7.39
CA TRP A 377 -12.61 -4.27 8.13
C TRP A 377 -12.17 -4.43 9.58
N GLU A 378 -10.91 -4.12 9.92
CA GLU A 378 -10.30 -4.36 11.23
C GLU A 378 -10.75 -3.31 12.23
N HIS A 379 -11.99 -3.46 12.72
CA HIS A 379 -12.65 -2.52 13.61
C HIS A 379 -12.06 -2.55 15.01
N ASP A 380 -11.76 -1.35 15.56
CA ASP A 380 -11.46 -1.15 16.99
C ASP A 380 -10.40 -2.12 17.52
N ASP A 381 -9.35 -2.34 16.70
CA ASP A 381 -8.23 -3.19 17.10
C ASP A 381 -7.56 -2.65 18.38
N VAL A 382 -6.90 -3.55 19.12
CA VAL A 382 -6.37 -3.28 20.46
C VAL A 382 -5.28 -2.19 20.51
N PHE A 383 -4.65 -1.85 19.39
CA PHE A 383 -3.54 -0.90 19.33
C PHE A 383 -3.95 0.48 18.80
N HIS A 384 -4.82 0.51 17.78
CA HIS A 384 -5.11 1.73 17.03
C HIS A 384 -6.54 2.22 17.21
N HIS A 385 -7.45 1.34 17.66
CA HIS A 385 -8.88 1.65 17.78
C HIS A 385 -9.48 2.30 16.52
N ALA A 386 -8.93 1.97 15.34
CA ALA A 386 -9.43 2.49 14.08
C ALA A 386 -10.79 1.91 13.75
N PRO A 387 -11.78 2.74 13.40
CA PRO A 387 -13.15 2.28 13.14
C PRO A 387 -13.28 1.64 11.77
N ALA A 388 -14.07 0.56 11.66
CA ALA A 388 -14.43 -0.03 10.38
C ALA A 388 -15.29 0.92 9.55
N HIS A 389 -14.97 1.04 8.28
CA HIS A 389 -15.64 1.94 7.35
C HIS A 389 -15.51 1.48 5.91
N TYR A 390 -16.36 2.02 5.06
CA TYR A 390 -16.23 1.91 3.61
C TYR A 390 -16.58 3.25 2.96
N GLY A 391 -16.23 3.40 1.69
CA GLY A 391 -16.51 4.63 0.99
C GLY A 391 -16.30 4.55 -0.51
N TYR A 392 -16.57 5.68 -1.14
CA TYR A 392 -16.39 5.89 -2.56
C TYR A 392 -15.67 7.22 -2.83
N ARG A 393 -14.60 7.16 -3.61
CA ARG A 393 -13.79 8.32 -3.99
C ARG A 393 -13.84 8.50 -5.51
N THR A 394 -14.16 9.70 -5.95
CA THR A 394 -14.03 10.20 -7.33
C THR A 394 -12.83 11.13 -7.44
N ASP A 395 -12.54 11.69 -8.59
CA ASP A 395 -11.46 12.69 -8.73
C ASP A 395 -11.64 13.90 -7.82
N ARG A 396 -12.89 14.24 -7.48
CA ARG A 396 -13.20 15.44 -6.71
C ARG A 396 -13.76 15.16 -5.32
N TYR A 397 -14.57 14.14 -5.17
CA TYR A 397 -15.32 13.92 -3.93
C TYR A 397 -14.96 12.60 -3.28
N LYS A 398 -14.99 12.59 -1.96
CA LYS A 398 -14.84 11.37 -1.15
C LYS A 398 -15.98 11.27 -0.13
N LEU A 399 -16.71 10.16 -0.18
CA LEU A 399 -17.78 9.82 0.76
C LEU A 399 -17.34 8.62 1.59
N ILE A 400 -17.41 8.73 2.92
CA ILE A 400 -17.00 7.68 3.87
C ILE A 400 -18.16 7.37 4.80
N PHE A 401 -18.47 6.09 5.00
CA PHE A 401 -19.37 5.62 6.02
C PHE A 401 -18.64 4.77 7.05
N PHE A 402 -18.55 5.28 8.26
CA PHE A 402 -18.06 4.56 9.41
C PHE A 402 -19.19 3.69 9.96
N TYR A 403 -19.19 2.40 9.62
CA TYR A 403 -20.21 1.47 10.12
C TYR A 403 -19.91 0.96 11.53
N ASN A 404 -18.69 1.14 12.02
CA ASN A 404 -18.30 0.99 13.42
C ASN A 404 -18.64 -0.38 14.03
N ASP A 405 -18.46 -1.46 13.25
CA ASP A 405 -18.76 -2.84 13.64
C ASP A 405 -17.70 -3.79 13.08
N GLY A 406 -17.17 -4.66 13.92
CA GLY A 406 -16.17 -5.65 13.52
C GLY A 406 -16.73 -6.83 12.73
N LEU A 407 -18.06 -6.97 12.62
CA LEU A 407 -18.74 -8.05 11.90
C LEU A 407 -18.26 -9.46 12.29
N GLY A 408 -17.70 -9.61 13.49
CA GLY A 408 -17.11 -10.86 13.96
C GLY A 408 -15.82 -11.27 13.23
N GLN A 409 -15.18 -10.34 12.51
CA GLN A 409 -13.91 -10.63 11.85
C GLN A 409 -12.79 -10.84 12.90
N PRO A 410 -11.84 -11.74 12.64
CA PRO A 410 -10.65 -11.90 13.49
C PRO A 410 -9.87 -10.59 13.64
N GLY A 411 -9.29 -10.33 14.81
CA GLY A 411 -8.48 -9.13 15.06
C GLY A 411 -9.28 -7.86 15.36
N THR A 412 -10.63 -7.93 15.36
CA THR A 412 -11.51 -6.79 15.65
C THR A 412 -11.88 -6.71 17.13
N GLY A 413 -12.16 -5.47 17.62
CA GLY A 413 -12.75 -5.22 18.93
C GLY A 413 -14.21 -5.63 19.00
N ALA A 414 -14.72 -5.79 20.22
CA ALA A 414 -16.09 -6.24 20.49
C ALA A 414 -17.13 -5.12 20.57
N PHE A 415 -16.68 -3.85 20.67
CA PHE A 415 -17.58 -2.71 20.78
C PHE A 415 -18.11 -2.31 19.41
N THR A 416 -19.35 -1.84 19.38
CA THR A 416 -19.96 -1.22 18.21
C THR A 416 -20.40 0.20 18.56
N TYR A 417 -20.38 1.08 17.57
CA TYR A 417 -20.80 2.46 17.74
C TYR A 417 -21.81 2.85 16.66
N PRO A 418 -22.59 3.91 16.85
CA PRO A 418 -23.48 4.41 15.80
C PRO A 418 -22.74 4.69 14.50
N GLY A 419 -23.38 4.45 13.36
CA GLY A 419 -22.84 4.78 12.05
C GLY A 419 -22.71 6.29 11.86
N GLU A 420 -21.68 6.73 11.14
CA GLU A 420 -21.40 8.15 10.90
C GLU A 420 -20.93 8.35 9.45
N TRP A 421 -21.31 9.50 8.85
CA TRP A 421 -20.90 9.86 7.50
C TRP A 421 -19.93 11.02 7.46
N GLU A 422 -18.96 10.95 6.56
CA GLU A 422 -18.11 12.06 6.16
C GLU A 422 -18.15 12.26 4.65
N LEU A 423 -18.09 13.52 4.20
CA LEU A 423 -18.01 13.92 2.81
C LEU A 423 -16.97 15.03 2.66
N TYR A 424 -16.06 14.87 1.71
CA TYR A 424 -15.01 15.85 1.40
C TYR A 424 -15.07 16.27 -0.06
N ASP A 425 -14.85 17.56 -0.32
CA ASP A 425 -14.65 18.15 -1.64
C ASP A 425 -13.15 18.40 -1.84
N LEU A 426 -12.43 17.41 -2.39
CA LEU A 426 -10.98 17.42 -2.55
C LEU A 426 -10.46 18.56 -3.43
N ALA A 427 -11.33 19.20 -4.25
CA ALA A 427 -10.94 20.36 -5.05
C ALA A 427 -10.82 21.64 -4.22
N THR A 428 -11.54 21.75 -3.10
CA THR A 428 -11.53 22.91 -2.20
C THR A 428 -10.89 22.62 -0.86
N ASP A 429 -10.79 21.35 -0.48
CA ASP A 429 -10.25 20.84 0.76
C ASP A 429 -9.45 19.53 0.48
N PRO A 430 -8.29 19.64 -0.20
CA PRO A 430 -7.48 18.47 -0.54
C PRO A 430 -6.88 17.77 0.69
N GLU A 431 -6.82 18.46 1.83
CA GLU A 431 -6.31 17.95 3.10
C GLU A 431 -7.41 17.38 4.00
N GLU A 432 -8.66 17.29 3.52
CA GLU A 432 -9.79 16.64 4.19
C GLU A 432 -10.06 17.13 5.64
N LEU A 433 -9.90 18.43 5.86
CA LEU A 433 -10.09 19.07 7.17
C LEU A 433 -11.56 19.38 7.48
N ARG A 434 -12.42 19.45 6.46
CA ARG A 434 -13.81 19.90 6.59
C ARG A 434 -14.80 18.86 6.10
N ASN A 435 -15.45 18.17 7.01
CA ASN A 435 -16.59 17.30 6.69
C ASN A 435 -17.81 18.14 6.30
N VAL A 436 -18.20 18.10 5.02
CA VAL A 436 -19.35 18.85 4.47
C VAL A 436 -20.62 18.01 4.34
N TYR A 437 -20.66 16.80 4.90
CA TYR A 437 -21.77 15.86 4.72
C TYR A 437 -23.14 16.44 5.09
N HIS A 438 -23.22 17.27 6.13
CA HIS A 438 -24.46 17.87 6.61
C HIS A 438 -24.78 19.23 5.98
N GLU A 439 -23.92 19.74 5.10
CA GLU A 439 -24.14 21.03 4.46
C GLU A 439 -25.16 20.92 3.32
N ALA A 440 -26.14 21.84 3.32
CA ALA A 440 -27.23 21.85 2.33
C ALA A 440 -26.72 22.01 0.88
N ALA A 441 -25.61 22.71 0.70
CA ALA A 441 -25.00 22.91 -0.62
C ALA A 441 -24.50 21.60 -1.28
N TYR A 442 -24.23 20.59 -0.49
CA TYR A 442 -23.73 19.27 -0.95
C TYR A 442 -24.80 18.17 -0.96
N ALA A 443 -26.09 18.51 -0.75
CA ALA A 443 -27.15 17.52 -0.64
C ALA A 443 -27.28 16.62 -1.88
N ASP A 444 -27.28 17.21 -3.08
CA ASP A 444 -27.43 16.46 -4.35
C ASP A 444 -26.18 15.58 -4.60
N ILE A 445 -24.97 16.11 -4.36
CA ILE A 445 -23.70 15.37 -4.49
C ILE A 445 -23.67 14.18 -3.52
N ARG A 446 -24.09 14.38 -2.27
CA ARG A 446 -24.17 13.31 -1.27
C ARG A 446 -25.06 12.15 -1.73
N GLU A 447 -26.25 12.45 -2.26
CA GLU A 447 -27.17 11.40 -2.74
C GLU A 447 -26.63 10.71 -4.00
N GLU A 448 -26.00 11.45 -4.91
CA GLU A 448 -25.31 10.88 -6.08
C GLU A 448 -24.20 9.91 -5.65
N LEU A 449 -23.32 10.33 -4.75
CA LEU A 449 -22.21 9.50 -4.28
C LEU A 449 -22.68 8.24 -3.54
N LYS A 450 -23.76 8.33 -2.76
CA LYS A 450 -24.39 7.15 -2.15
C LYS A 450 -24.90 6.16 -3.21
N GLN A 451 -25.52 6.66 -4.27
CA GLN A 451 -25.98 5.80 -5.36
C GLN A 451 -24.81 5.13 -6.07
N ARG A 452 -23.72 5.87 -6.35
CA ARG A 452 -22.48 5.31 -6.94
C ARG A 452 -21.84 4.27 -6.02
N LEU A 453 -21.73 4.55 -4.72
CA LEU A 453 -21.22 3.61 -3.72
C LEU A 453 -22.02 2.29 -3.72
N ARG A 454 -23.35 2.37 -3.67
CA ARG A 454 -24.21 1.17 -3.69
C ARG A 454 -24.08 0.38 -4.99
N ALA A 455 -24.06 1.07 -6.13
CA ALA A 455 -23.86 0.43 -7.43
C ALA A 455 -22.50 -0.29 -7.51
N GLN A 456 -21.44 0.32 -6.95
CA GLN A 456 -20.13 -0.28 -6.91
C GLN A 456 -20.10 -1.51 -5.97
N GLN A 457 -20.70 -1.42 -4.78
CA GLN A 457 -20.83 -2.56 -3.87
C GLN A 457 -21.56 -3.73 -4.52
N GLU A 458 -22.70 -3.47 -5.16
CA GLU A 458 -23.46 -4.50 -5.87
C GLU A 458 -22.64 -5.15 -6.99
N SER A 459 -21.93 -4.33 -7.80
CA SER A 459 -21.12 -4.84 -8.90
C SER A 459 -19.94 -5.70 -8.44
N LEU A 460 -19.41 -5.42 -7.25
CA LEU A 460 -18.29 -6.15 -6.64
C LEU A 460 -18.77 -7.36 -5.79
N GLY A 461 -20.08 -7.52 -5.59
CA GLY A 461 -20.64 -8.56 -4.74
C GLY A 461 -20.51 -8.29 -3.25
N ASP A 462 -20.31 -7.03 -2.87
CA ASP A 462 -20.32 -6.58 -1.47
C ASP A 462 -21.70 -5.99 -1.08
N GLN A 463 -21.93 -5.76 0.20
CA GLN A 463 -23.21 -5.28 0.72
C GLN A 463 -23.01 -4.09 1.66
N PRO A 464 -23.91 -3.08 1.62
CA PRO A 464 -23.94 -2.02 2.60
C PRO A 464 -24.20 -2.58 4.00
N HIS A 465 -23.63 -1.93 5.02
CA HIS A 465 -23.88 -2.33 6.41
C HIS A 465 -25.31 -1.95 6.84
N PRO A 466 -26.04 -2.79 7.62
CA PRO A 466 -27.42 -2.53 8.02
C PRO A 466 -27.64 -1.21 8.79
N SER A 467 -26.62 -0.71 9.52
CA SER A 467 -26.71 0.56 10.25
C SER A 467 -26.87 1.78 9.32
N GLU A 468 -26.48 1.68 8.04
CA GLU A 468 -26.71 2.74 7.05
C GLU A 468 -28.22 2.99 6.86
N ALA A 469 -29.01 1.93 6.68
CA ALA A 469 -30.46 2.04 6.52
C ALA A 469 -31.14 2.58 7.77
N VAL A 470 -30.65 2.21 8.96
CA VAL A 470 -31.15 2.71 10.25
C VAL A 470 -30.94 4.21 10.35
N LEU A 471 -29.76 4.70 10.00
CA LEU A 471 -29.43 6.12 10.03
C LEU A 471 -30.29 6.92 9.03
N GLU A 472 -30.51 6.40 7.85
CA GLU A 472 -31.41 7.03 6.85
C GLU A 472 -32.88 7.04 7.28
N GLY A 473 -33.33 6.04 8.00
CA GLY A 473 -34.68 5.99 8.58
C GLY A 473 -34.92 7.00 9.71
N LEU A 474 -33.87 7.36 10.45
CA LEU A 474 -33.91 8.37 11.51
C LEU A 474 -33.89 9.82 10.98
N THR A 475 -33.46 10.01 9.74
CA THR A 475 -33.35 11.32 9.08
C THR A 475 -34.53 11.64 8.17
N ARG A 476 -35.52 10.77 8.06
CA ARG A 476 -36.79 10.98 7.37
C ARG A 476 -37.88 11.38 8.37
#